data_cebdcb76225f3bfd828945dea4049754
#
_entry.id   cebdcb76225f3bfd828945dea4049754
#
_cell.length_a   1.000
_cell.length_b   1.000
_cell.length_c   1.000
_cell.angle_alpha   90.00
_cell.angle_beta   90.00
_cell.angle_gamma   90.00
#
_symmetry.space_group_name_H-M   'P 1'
#
loop_
_entity.id
_entity.type
_entity.pdbx_description
1 polymer ?
#
loop_
_entity_poly.entity_id
_entity_poly.type
_entity_poly.pdbx_seq_one_letter_code
_entity_poly.pdbx_strand_id
1 'polypeptide(L)'
;MAKLNEIEIAVAEVVDHLRMTGQFSPALREVVQRKITAEAAKKARIRVSNGELQKAADTFRVANGLNKASDTDRWLKSNGVSLEAFEEFLETNLLINKFKDALEKKTAKSKYLASPGIKESVKEMIYQDWLANAMK
;
A
#
# COMPACT_ATOMS: atom_id res chain seq x y z
N MET A 1 8.28 1.42 21.20
CA MET A 1 8.36 2.50 22.21
C MET A 1 9.16 3.67 21.64
N ALA A 2 8.65 4.88 21.75
CA ALA A 2 9.35 6.10 21.35
C ALA A 2 9.68 6.92 22.60
N LYS A 3 10.75 7.71 22.53
CA LYS A 3 11.20 8.53 23.65
C LYS A 3 11.47 9.95 23.16
N LEU A 4 10.85 10.94 23.81
CA LEU A 4 11.01 12.35 23.49
C LEU A 4 11.11 13.15 24.79
N ASN A 5 12.22 13.91 24.99
CA ASN A 5 12.45 14.71 26.19
C ASN A 5 12.21 13.93 27.50
N GLU A 6 12.78 12.73 27.60
CA GLU A 6 12.65 11.82 28.74
C GLU A 6 11.24 11.26 28.97
N ILE A 7 10.30 11.55 28.06
CA ILE A 7 8.97 10.97 28.11
C ILE A 7 8.97 9.69 27.26
N GLU A 8 8.61 8.57 27.87
CA GLU A 8 8.48 7.30 27.17
C GLU A 8 7.05 7.15 26.66
N ILE A 9 6.92 6.84 25.37
CA ILE A 9 5.63 6.62 24.74
C ILE A 9 5.56 5.17 24.25
N ALA A 10 4.64 4.40 24.83
CA ALA A 10 4.38 3.05 24.41
C ALA A 10 3.51 3.02 23.14
N VAL A 11 3.71 2.02 22.30
CA VAL A 11 2.89 1.81 21.09
C VAL A 11 1.40 1.71 21.47
N ALA A 12 1.10 1.06 22.61
CA ALA A 12 -0.28 0.93 23.11
C ALA A 12 -0.95 2.29 23.32
N GLU A 13 -0.21 3.30 23.78
CA GLU A 13 -0.74 4.65 23.98
C GLU A 13 -1.12 5.31 22.65
N VAL A 14 -0.31 5.09 21.63
CA VAL A 14 -0.59 5.61 20.27
C VAL A 14 -1.85 4.93 19.71
N VAL A 15 -1.95 3.61 19.86
CA VAL A 15 -3.11 2.84 19.41
C VAL A 15 -4.38 3.31 20.13
N ASP A 16 -4.32 3.49 21.45
CA ASP A 16 -5.46 3.98 22.23
C ASP A 16 -5.88 5.38 21.75
N HIS A 17 -4.93 6.25 21.51
CA HIS A 17 -5.22 7.58 20.97
C HIS A 17 -5.92 7.51 19.61
N LEU A 18 -5.43 6.66 18.71
CA LEU A 18 -6.05 6.46 17.40
C LEU A 18 -7.47 5.91 17.52
N ARG A 19 -7.70 5.00 18.47
CA ARG A 19 -9.04 4.46 18.75
C ARG A 19 -10.00 5.53 19.25
N MET A 20 -9.53 6.33 20.20
CA MET A 20 -10.35 7.40 20.78
C MET A 20 -10.70 8.50 19.78
N THR A 21 -9.83 8.76 18.81
CA THR A 21 -10.04 9.77 17.77
C THR A 21 -10.72 9.20 16.52
N GLY A 22 -11.06 7.91 16.50
CA GLY A 22 -11.70 7.27 15.34
C GLY A 22 -10.79 7.00 14.15
N GLN A 23 -9.47 7.15 14.32
CA GLN A 23 -8.50 6.97 13.25
C GLN A 23 -8.01 5.53 13.12
N PHE A 24 -8.18 4.71 14.17
CA PHE A 24 -7.69 3.34 14.18
C PHE A 24 -8.46 2.43 13.21
N SER A 25 -9.79 2.46 13.24
CA SER A 25 -10.61 1.58 12.40
C SER A 25 -10.39 1.78 10.90
N PRO A 26 -10.32 3.02 10.38
CA PRO A 26 -9.99 3.21 8.97
C PRO A 26 -8.60 2.69 8.60
N ALA A 27 -7.60 2.91 9.45
CA ALA A 27 -6.24 2.43 9.22
C ALA A 27 -6.19 0.89 9.22
N LEU A 28 -6.87 0.26 10.17
CA LEU A 28 -6.97 -1.20 10.24
C LEU A 28 -7.64 -1.76 8.98
N ARG A 29 -8.73 -1.14 8.54
CA ARG A 29 -9.44 -1.55 7.32
C ARG A 29 -8.51 -1.49 6.11
N GLU A 30 -7.75 -0.41 5.97
CA GLU A 30 -6.80 -0.25 4.87
C GLU A 30 -5.75 -1.37 4.88
N VAL A 31 -5.18 -1.68 6.04
CA VAL A 31 -4.20 -2.75 6.17
C VAL A 31 -4.82 -4.11 5.78
N VAL A 32 -6.04 -4.38 6.23
CA VAL A 32 -6.76 -5.62 5.90
C VAL A 32 -7.01 -5.71 4.38
N GLN A 33 -7.48 -4.64 3.77
CA GLN A 33 -7.72 -4.59 2.32
C GLN A 33 -6.44 -4.84 1.53
N ARG A 34 -5.35 -4.21 1.93
CA ARG A 34 -4.05 -4.38 1.30
C ARG A 34 -3.58 -5.82 1.39
N LYS A 35 -3.73 -6.43 2.55
CA LYS A 35 -3.30 -7.81 2.78
C LYS A 35 -4.11 -8.81 1.97
N ILE A 36 -5.43 -8.65 1.96
CA ILE A 36 -6.33 -9.50 1.16
C ILE A 36 -5.99 -9.42 -0.33
N THR A 37 -5.77 -8.21 -0.83
CA THR A 37 -5.45 -7.98 -2.24
C THR A 37 -4.09 -8.60 -2.61
N ALA A 38 -3.07 -8.38 -1.77
CA ALA A 38 -1.73 -8.96 -2.01
C ALA A 38 -1.77 -10.48 -2.03
N GLU A 39 -2.51 -11.10 -1.11
CA GLU A 39 -2.67 -12.56 -1.08
C GLU A 39 -3.39 -13.08 -2.33
N ALA A 40 -4.44 -12.38 -2.77
CA ALA A 40 -5.16 -12.74 -4.00
C ALA A 40 -4.25 -12.61 -5.23
N ALA A 41 -3.42 -11.57 -5.28
CA ALA A 41 -2.44 -11.38 -6.36
C ALA A 41 -1.45 -12.55 -6.42
N LYS A 42 -0.91 -12.94 -5.27
CA LYS A 42 0.02 -14.06 -5.18
C LYS A 42 -0.62 -15.38 -5.63
N LYS A 43 -1.86 -15.61 -5.21
CA LYS A 43 -2.63 -16.80 -5.64
C LYS A 43 -2.87 -16.82 -7.16
N ALA A 44 -3.01 -15.64 -7.76
CA ALA A 44 -3.15 -15.49 -9.21
C ALA A 44 -1.79 -15.54 -9.93
N ARG A 45 -0.70 -15.84 -9.22
CA ARG A 45 0.67 -15.92 -9.73
C ARG A 45 1.21 -14.58 -10.26
N ILE A 46 0.69 -13.49 -9.74
CA ILE A 46 1.22 -12.16 -10.02
C ILE A 46 2.48 -11.98 -9.20
N ARG A 47 3.55 -11.53 -9.84
CA ARG A 47 4.86 -11.37 -9.21
C ARG A 47 5.42 -9.98 -9.47
N VAL A 48 6.29 -9.55 -8.55
CA VAL A 48 7.03 -8.31 -8.64
C VAL A 48 8.51 -8.65 -8.83
N SER A 49 9.13 -8.12 -9.87
CA SER A 49 10.54 -8.33 -10.13
C SER A 49 11.40 -7.40 -9.26
N ASN A 50 12.68 -7.77 -9.09
CA ASN A 50 13.63 -6.91 -8.37
C ASN A 50 13.78 -5.54 -9.05
N GLY A 51 13.74 -5.51 -10.38
CA GLY A 51 13.80 -4.25 -11.14
C GLY A 51 12.62 -3.34 -10.88
N GLU A 52 11.42 -3.92 -10.82
CA GLU A 52 10.21 -3.18 -10.50
C GLU A 52 10.25 -2.62 -9.08
N LEU A 53 10.72 -3.44 -8.14
CA LEU A 53 10.86 -3.03 -6.73
C LEU A 53 11.88 -1.89 -6.60
N GLN A 54 13.02 -1.99 -7.28
CA GLN A 54 14.04 -0.95 -7.27
C GLN A 54 13.49 0.36 -7.84
N LYS A 55 12.76 0.29 -8.94
CA LYS A 55 12.14 1.46 -9.56
C LYS A 55 11.12 2.11 -8.61
N ALA A 56 10.33 1.30 -7.91
CA ALA A 56 9.38 1.80 -6.93
C ALA A 56 10.08 2.49 -5.76
N ALA A 57 11.21 1.94 -5.30
CA ALA A 57 12.02 2.54 -4.25
C ALA A 57 12.61 3.88 -4.71
N ASP A 58 13.09 3.95 -5.94
CA ASP A 58 13.63 5.20 -6.50
C ASP A 58 12.55 6.27 -6.63
N THR A 59 11.37 5.89 -7.08
CA THR A 59 10.22 6.79 -7.17
C THR A 59 9.83 7.33 -5.80
N PHE A 60 9.81 6.46 -4.78
CA PHE A 60 9.54 6.86 -3.41
C PHE A 60 10.58 7.87 -2.91
N ARG A 61 11.87 7.61 -3.17
CA ARG A 61 12.94 8.52 -2.76
C ARG A 61 12.78 9.90 -3.38
N VAL A 62 12.54 9.96 -4.68
CA VAL A 62 12.32 11.23 -5.40
C VAL A 62 11.12 11.98 -4.82
N ALA A 63 10.01 11.29 -4.60
CA ALA A 63 8.80 11.89 -4.07
C ALA A 63 8.97 12.46 -2.65
N ASN A 64 9.91 11.91 -1.88
CA ASN A 64 10.16 12.31 -0.49
C ASN A 64 11.47 13.11 -0.32
N GLY A 65 12.11 13.53 -1.40
CA GLY A 65 13.33 14.32 -1.35
C GLY A 65 14.54 13.57 -0.79
N LEU A 66 14.56 12.26 -0.89
CA LEU A 66 15.63 11.40 -0.36
C LEU A 66 16.64 11.11 -1.46
N ASN A 67 17.57 12.04 -1.69
CA ASN A 67 18.49 11.97 -2.82
C ASN A 67 19.66 11.00 -2.63
N LYS A 68 19.97 10.64 -1.38
CA LYS A 68 21.07 9.76 -1.04
C LYS A 68 20.60 8.54 -0.25
N ALA A 69 21.34 7.42 -0.33
CA ALA A 69 21.03 6.22 0.44
C ALA A 69 21.00 6.50 1.95
N SER A 70 21.89 7.36 2.43
CA SER A 70 21.91 7.78 3.84
C SER A 70 20.66 8.54 4.25
N ASP A 71 20.04 9.28 3.33
CA ASP A 71 18.80 10.01 3.58
C ASP A 71 17.64 9.02 3.78
N THR A 72 17.59 7.96 2.98
CA THR A 72 16.60 6.89 3.11
C THR A 72 16.73 6.18 4.45
N ASP A 73 17.96 5.83 4.85
CA ASP A 73 18.22 5.19 6.14
C ASP A 73 17.74 6.06 7.30
N ARG A 74 18.04 7.35 7.26
CA ARG A 74 17.62 8.30 8.31
C ARG A 74 16.10 8.42 8.35
N TRP A 75 15.45 8.47 7.18
CA TRP A 75 14.00 8.55 7.09
C TRP A 75 13.33 7.31 7.70
N LEU A 76 13.83 6.13 7.36
CA LEU A 76 13.30 4.87 7.91
C LEU A 76 13.45 4.82 9.43
N LYS A 77 14.64 5.16 9.95
CA LYS A 77 14.91 5.19 11.38
C LYS A 77 14.02 6.20 12.11
N SER A 78 13.85 7.39 11.53
CA SER A 78 13.02 8.44 12.11
C SER A 78 11.55 8.03 12.19
N ASN A 79 11.09 7.19 11.26
CA ASN A 79 9.71 6.71 11.24
C ASN A 79 9.53 5.33 11.90
N GLY A 80 10.61 4.76 12.44
CA GLY A 80 10.56 3.47 13.10
C GLY A 80 10.23 2.31 12.16
N VAL A 81 10.62 2.41 10.89
CA VAL A 81 10.32 1.42 9.85
C VAL A 81 11.60 0.68 9.48
N SER A 82 11.55 -0.66 9.48
CA SER A 82 12.67 -1.49 9.03
C SER A 82 12.77 -1.47 7.49
N LEU A 83 13.94 -1.83 6.98
CA LEU A 83 14.13 -1.95 5.53
C LEU A 83 13.18 -3.00 4.94
N GLU A 84 13.01 -4.13 5.64
CA GLU A 84 12.12 -5.21 5.22
C GLU A 84 10.67 -4.74 5.14
N ALA A 85 10.21 -3.98 6.13
CA ALA A 85 8.85 -3.43 6.14
C ALA A 85 8.65 -2.42 5.00
N PHE A 86 9.68 -1.62 4.71
CA PHE A 86 9.66 -0.68 3.59
C PHE A 86 9.55 -1.40 2.25
N GLU A 87 10.37 -2.41 2.03
CA GLU A 87 10.35 -3.21 0.80
C GLU A 87 9.01 -3.95 0.64
N GLU A 88 8.48 -4.51 1.71
CA GLU A 88 7.19 -5.17 1.71
C GLU A 88 6.05 -4.21 1.36
N PHE A 89 6.11 -2.99 1.89
CA PHE A 89 5.14 -1.96 1.56
C PHE A 89 5.14 -1.63 0.07
N LEU A 90 6.33 -1.46 -0.53
CA LEU A 90 6.47 -1.19 -1.96
C LEU A 90 6.00 -2.37 -2.80
N GLU A 91 6.38 -3.59 -2.42
CA GLU A 91 5.94 -4.80 -3.10
C GLU A 91 4.42 -4.92 -3.09
N THR A 92 3.80 -4.68 -1.94
CA THR A 92 2.35 -4.73 -1.79
C THR A 92 1.67 -3.71 -2.70
N ASN A 93 2.21 -2.49 -2.79
CA ASN A 93 1.68 -1.49 -3.71
C ASN A 93 1.71 -1.96 -5.16
N LEU A 94 2.83 -2.57 -5.57
CA LEU A 94 2.98 -3.10 -6.93
C LEU A 94 2.04 -4.27 -7.19
N LEU A 95 1.89 -5.17 -6.22
CA LEU A 95 0.95 -6.29 -6.33
C LEU A 95 -0.49 -5.81 -6.47
N ILE A 96 -0.88 -4.81 -5.68
CA ILE A 96 -2.24 -4.23 -5.75
C ILE A 96 -2.48 -3.62 -7.13
N ASN A 97 -1.54 -2.84 -7.64
CA ASN A 97 -1.70 -2.22 -8.96
C ASN A 97 -1.79 -3.26 -10.07
N LYS A 98 -0.96 -4.29 -10.03
CA LYS A 98 -1.01 -5.40 -10.98
C LYS A 98 -2.31 -6.18 -10.88
N PHE A 99 -2.81 -6.38 -9.66
CA PHE A 99 -4.07 -7.08 -9.44
C PHE A 99 -5.26 -6.28 -10.01
N LYS A 100 -5.26 -4.96 -9.79
CA LYS A 100 -6.26 -4.06 -10.39
C LYS A 100 -6.24 -4.15 -11.92
N ASP A 101 -5.05 -4.19 -12.51
CA ASP A 101 -4.90 -4.35 -13.97
C ASP A 101 -5.45 -5.69 -14.43
N ALA A 102 -5.19 -6.76 -13.68
CA ALA A 102 -5.70 -8.10 -14.01
C ALA A 102 -7.23 -8.16 -13.92
N LEU A 103 -7.83 -7.52 -12.90
CA LEU A 103 -9.28 -7.44 -12.78
C LEU A 103 -9.90 -6.66 -13.94
N GLU A 104 -9.28 -5.54 -14.31
CA GLU A 104 -9.71 -4.74 -15.45
C GLU A 104 -9.71 -5.57 -16.73
N LYS A 105 -8.67 -6.34 -16.99
CA LYS A 105 -8.57 -7.20 -18.17
C LYS A 105 -9.66 -8.27 -18.23
N LYS A 106 -10.05 -8.84 -17.09
CA LYS A 106 -11.14 -9.83 -17.01
C LYS A 106 -12.49 -9.24 -17.39
N THR A 107 -12.68 -7.96 -17.12
CA THR A 107 -13.94 -7.25 -17.39
C THR A 107 -13.87 -6.38 -18.62
N ALA A 108 -12.71 -6.28 -19.27
CA ALA A 108 -12.38 -5.31 -20.33
C ALA A 108 -13.03 -5.60 -21.68
N LYS A 109 -13.95 -6.53 -21.79
CA LYS A 109 -14.75 -6.70 -23.02
C LYS A 109 -15.87 -5.66 -23.14
N SER A 110 -15.88 -4.69 -22.23
CA SER A 110 -16.87 -3.63 -22.19
C SER A 110 -16.47 -2.47 -23.08
N LYS A 111 -17.39 -2.04 -23.94
CA LYS A 111 -17.25 -0.85 -24.80
C LYS A 111 -17.03 0.44 -23.99
N TYR A 112 -17.31 0.43 -22.70
CA TYR A 112 -17.23 1.60 -21.84
C TYR A 112 -15.81 1.97 -21.43
N LEU A 113 -14.82 1.13 -21.74
CA LEU A 113 -13.42 1.37 -21.41
C LEU A 113 -12.64 2.11 -22.51
N ALA A 114 -13.35 2.65 -23.50
CA ALA A 114 -12.72 3.33 -24.64
C ALA A 114 -12.12 4.71 -24.28
N SER A 115 -12.65 5.38 -23.26
CA SER A 115 -12.16 6.68 -22.79
C SER A 115 -11.18 6.50 -21.63
N PRO A 116 -9.98 7.13 -21.66
CA PRO A 116 -9.00 6.99 -20.57
C PRO A 116 -9.54 7.38 -19.19
N GLY A 117 -10.34 8.45 -19.09
CA GLY A 117 -10.92 8.89 -17.82
C GLY A 117 -11.96 7.91 -17.29
N ILE A 118 -12.81 7.39 -18.18
CA ILE A 118 -13.83 6.38 -17.81
C ILE A 118 -13.12 5.08 -17.43
N LYS A 119 -12.06 4.72 -18.15
CA LYS A 119 -11.28 3.51 -17.88
C LYS A 119 -10.74 3.48 -16.45
N GLU A 120 -10.16 4.57 -15.97
CA GLU A 120 -9.63 4.64 -14.60
C GLU A 120 -10.74 4.57 -13.55
N SER A 121 -11.87 5.24 -13.80
CA SER A 121 -13.02 5.20 -12.89
C SER A 121 -13.61 3.78 -12.81
N VAL A 122 -13.75 3.10 -13.94
CA VAL A 122 -14.28 1.74 -13.99
C VAL A 122 -13.33 0.75 -13.31
N LYS A 123 -12.03 0.92 -13.54
CA LYS A 123 -10.99 0.12 -12.88
C LYS A 123 -11.11 0.16 -11.36
N GLU A 124 -11.27 1.35 -10.79
CA GLU A 124 -11.43 1.52 -9.35
C GLU A 124 -12.74 0.92 -8.86
N MET A 125 -13.83 1.09 -9.60
CA MET A 125 -15.13 0.47 -9.26
C MET A 125 -15.05 -1.05 -9.22
N ILE A 126 -14.40 -1.66 -10.21
CA ILE A 126 -14.21 -3.11 -10.27
C ILE A 126 -13.43 -3.59 -9.05
N TYR A 127 -12.39 -2.87 -8.68
CA TYR A 127 -11.57 -3.19 -7.51
C TYR A 127 -12.39 -3.09 -6.22
N GLN A 128 -13.17 -2.03 -6.05
CA GLN A 128 -14.00 -1.83 -4.86
C GLN A 128 -15.08 -2.90 -4.74
N ASP A 129 -15.69 -3.29 -5.85
CA ASP A 129 -16.66 -4.38 -5.88
C ASP A 129 -16.01 -5.71 -5.47
N TRP A 130 -14.82 -5.97 -5.98
CA TRP A 130 -14.07 -7.17 -5.61
C TRP A 130 -13.75 -7.18 -4.10
N LEU A 131 -13.28 -6.05 -3.56
CA LEU A 131 -12.99 -5.92 -2.13
C LEU A 131 -14.22 -6.15 -1.28
N ALA A 132 -15.36 -5.57 -1.65
CA ALA A 132 -16.61 -5.74 -0.92
C ALA A 132 -17.00 -7.20 -0.82
N ASN A 133 -16.82 -7.97 -1.89
CA ASN A 133 -17.09 -9.40 -1.91
C ASN A 133 -16.08 -10.19 -1.08
N ALA A 134 -14.80 -9.85 -1.16
CA ALA A 134 -13.72 -10.55 -0.45
C ALA A 134 -13.78 -10.34 1.06
N MET A 135 -14.36 -9.22 1.50
CA MET A 135 -14.45 -8.84 2.92
C MET A 135 -15.75 -9.28 3.61
N LYS A 136 -16.63 -9.97 2.90
CA LYS A 136 -17.87 -10.52 3.48
C LYS A 136 -17.59 -11.71 4.40
#